data_06a4d4a9f8eaccf6f9d67da987572626
#
_entry.id   06a4d4a9f8eaccf6f9d67da987572626
#
_cell.length_a   1.000
_cell.length_b   1.000
_cell.length_c   1.000
_cell.angle_alpha   90.00
_cell.angle_beta   90.00
_cell.angle_gamma   90.00
#
_symmetry.space_group_name_H-M   'P 1'
#
loop_
_entity.id
_entity.type
_entity.pdbx_description
1 polymer ?
#
loop_
_entity_poly.entity_id
_entity_poly.type
_entity_poly.pdbx_seq_one_letter_code
_entity_poly.pdbx_strand_id
1 'polypeptide(L)'
;MESQDTDSVPGFSWVEKDTLAAMARPGRERDLEVDLAWLQSAGITVLVSLTEEPIPEESLEKYGMAGLHLPVEDFTPPTLAQINRFLEEVDRARLENYALGIHCTAGKGRTGTMLAAYLVTRGLSAEDAIAKVRKLRPGSVETVAQEERVAEFAGIRE
;
A
#
# COMPACT_ATOMS: atom_id res chain seq x y z
N MET A 1 26.55 5.93 -8.13
CA MET A 1 26.10 5.93 -7.74
C MET A 1 25.26 5.75 -7.14
N GLU A 2 25.00 6.03 -6.79
CA GLU A 2 24.35 5.97 -6.22
C GLU A 2 23.43 5.77 -5.66
N SER A 3 23.37 6.07 -5.55
CA SER A 3 22.62 5.32 -4.66
C SER A 3 21.28 5.94 -4.33
N GLN A 4 20.41 5.92 -5.31
CA GLN A 4 19.05 6.40 -5.13
C GLN A 4 18.27 5.53 -4.14
N ASP A 5 18.64 4.25 -4.04
CA ASP A 5 17.95 3.33 -3.14
C ASP A 5 18.08 3.73 -1.68
N THR A 6 19.19 4.39 -1.32
CA THR A 6 19.39 4.81 0.06
C THR A 6 18.52 6.01 0.44
N ASP A 7 17.99 6.72 -0.56
CA ASP A 7 17.16 7.90 -0.33
C ASP A 7 15.67 7.60 -0.29
N SER A 8 15.28 6.41 -0.76
CA SER A 8 13.86 6.06 -0.78
C SER A 8 13.33 5.74 0.61
N VAL A 9 12.02 5.86 0.75
CA VAL A 9 11.36 5.45 1.98
C VAL A 9 11.64 3.97 2.22
N PRO A 10 12.01 3.57 3.45
CA PRO A 10 12.27 2.17 3.73
C PRO A 10 11.13 1.27 3.30
N GLY A 11 11.45 0.15 2.68
CA GLY A 11 10.47 -0.81 2.21
C GLY A 11 9.72 -0.39 0.96
N PHE A 12 10.12 0.71 0.32
CA PHE A 12 9.44 1.18 -0.89
C PHE A 12 9.67 0.22 -2.06
N SER A 13 8.60 -0.14 -2.74
CA SER A 13 8.68 -0.83 -4.02
C SER A 13 7.46 -0.49 -4.87
N TRP A 14 7.68 -0.39 -6.18
CA TRP A 14 6.57 -0.25 -7.11
C TRP A 14 5.92 -1.62 -7.29
N VAL A 15 4.61 -1.68 -7.10
CA VAL A 15 3.82 -2.86 -7.43
C VAL A 15 3.44 -2.78 -8.91
N GLU A 16 3.05 -1.59 -9.33
CA GLU A 16 2.82 -1.28 -10.72
C GLU A 16 3.46 0.09 -10.95
N LYS A 17 4.49 0.11 -11.79
CA LYS A 17 5.31 1.31 -11.95
C LYS A 17 4.47 2.55 -12.25
N ASP A 18 4.79 3.63 -11.53
CA ASP A 18 4.15 4.95 -11.67
C ASP A 18 2.65 4.97 -11.35
N THR A 19 2.09 3.87 -10.84
CA THR A 19 0.68 3.80 -10.48
C THR A 19 0.47 3.42 -9.02
N LEU A 20 1.12 2.35 -8.56
CA LEU A 20 0.89 1.83 -7.20
C LEU A 20 2.20 1.39 -6.58
N ALA A 21 2.52 1.97 -5.43
CA ALA A 21 3.71 1.61 -4.67
C ALA A 21 3.33 1.25 -3.24
N ALA A 22 4.14 0.44 -2.60
CA ALA A 22 3.96 0.06 -1.20
C ALA A 22 5.26 0.33 -0.43
N MET A 23 5.13 0.54 0.87
CA MET A 23 6.25 0.95 1.70
C MET A 23 5.96 0.72 3.18
N ALA A 24 6.99 0.83 4.00
CA ALA A 24 6.82 0.93 5.45
C ALA A 24 6.29 2.32 5.76
N ARG A 25 5.83 2.53 7.00
CA ARG A 25 5.26 3.82 7.39
C ARG A 25 6.29 4.95 7.22
N PRO A 26 5.95 5.99 6.45
CA PRO A 26 6.84 7.17 6.36
C PRO A 26 7.06 7.78 7.75
N GLY A 27 8.29 8.16 8.04
CA GLY A 27 8.65 8.70 9.34
C GLY A 27 8.98 7.66 10.38
N ARG A 28 8.92 6.38 10.04
CA ARG A 28 9.19 5.31 10.99
C ARG A 28 10.68 5.19 11.32
N GLU A 29 11.53 5.26 10.31
CA GLU A 29 12.97 5.09 10.48
C GLU A 29 13.74 6.37 10.22
N ARG A 30 13.18 7.29 9.47
CA ARG A 30 13.78 8.55 9.15
C ARG A 30 12.77 9.65 9.46
N ASP A 31 13.24 10.90 9.40
CA ASP A 31 12.37 12.05 9.58
C ASP A 31 11.21 11.97 8.58
N LEU A 32 10.00 12.21 9.07
CA LEU A 32 8.81 12.18 8.23
C LEU A 32 8.93 13.09 7.01
N GLU A 33 9.48 14.28 7.21
CA GLU A 33 9.57 15.24 6.10
C GLU A 33 10.54 14.79 5.03
N VAL A 34 11.61 14.09 5.43
CA VAL A 34 12.53 13.51 4.45
C VAL A 34 11.81 12.47 3.60
N ASP A 35 11.03 11.61 4.26
CA ASP A 35 10.29 10.57 3.55
C ASP A 35 9.24 11.16 2.63
N LEU A 36 8.49 12.17 3.10
CA LEU A 36 7.45 12.77 2.28
C LEU A 36 8.02 13.51 1.08
N ALA A 37 9.15 14.20 1.27
CA ALA A 37 9.82 14.88 0.17
C ALA A 37 10.26 13.88 -0.89
N TRP A 38 10.77 12.73 -0.46
CA TRP A 38 11.18 11.69 -1.40
C TRP A 38 9.97 11.14 -2.16
N LEU A 39 8.85 10.89 -1.46
CA LEU A 39 7.63 10.39 -2.10
C LEU A 39 7.11 11.39 -3.13
N GLN A 40 7.18 12.69 -2.82
CA GLN A 40 6.79 13.72 -3.77
C GLN A 40 7.65 13.62 -5.03
N SER A 41 8.95 13.46 -4.86
CA SER A 41 9.87 13.35 -6.00
C SER A 41 9.63 12.08 -6.81
N ALA A 42 9.10 11.04 -6.17
CA ALA A 42 8.78 9.78 -6.86
C ALA A 42 7.42 9.85 -7.58
N GLY A 43 6.67 10.93 -7.39
CA GLY A 43 5.39 11.12 -8.08
C GLY A 43 4.17 10.68 -7.29
N ILE A 44 4.35 10.31 -6.02
CA ILE A 44 3.21 9.86 -5.19
C ILE A 44 2.33 11.08 -4.89
N THR A 45 1.06 10.98 -5.22
CA THR A 45 0.09 12.06 -5.05
C THR A 45 -0.92 11.76 -3.95
N VAL A 46 -1.26 10.47 -3.77
CA VAL A 46 -2.18 10.04 -2.72
C VAL A 46 -1.48 8.97 -1.90
N LEU A 47 -1.59 9.08 -0.59
CA LEU A 47 -1.01 8.11 0.33
C LEU A 47 -2.12 7.44 1.12
N VAL A 48 -2.26 6.12 0.98
CA VAL A 48 -3.23 5.33 1.74
C VAL A 48 -2.54 4.81 2.99
N SER A 49 -3.10 5.17 4.14
CA SER A 49 -2.54 4.79 5.44
C SER A 49 -3.44 3.75 6.09
N LEU A 50 -2.89 2.58 6.36
CA LEU A 50 -3.62 1.48 7.00
C LEU A 50 -3.35 1.41 8.50
N THR A 51 -2.51 2.28 9.01
CA THR A 51 -2.19 2.33 10.44
C THR A 51 -3.37 2.93 11.21
N GLU A 52 -3.41 2.64 12.51
CA GLU A 52 -4.48 3.16 13.35
C GLU A 52 -4.45 4.68 13.41
N GLU A 53 -3.25 5.26 13.38
CA GLU A 53 -3.09 6.71 13.26
C GLU A 53 -2.60 7.06 11.87
N PRO A 54 -3.21 8.06 11.22
CA PRO A 54 -2.79 8.45 9.88
C PRO A 54 -1.54 9.32 9.93
N ILE A 55 -0.93 9.53 8.76
CA ILE A 55 0.08 10.57 8.60
C ILE A 55 -0.65 11.91 8.70
N PRO A 56 -0.12 12.89 9.44
CA PRO A 56 -0.81 14.17 9.58
C PRO A 56 -1.11 14.81 8.24
N GLU A 57 -2.34 15.27 8.10
CA GLU A 57 -2.82 15.86 6.84
C GLU A 57 -2.00 17.08 6.45
N GLU A 58 -1.64 17.89 7.45
CA GLU A 58 -0.84 19.08 7.19
C GLU A 58 0.50 18.75 6.59
N SER A 59 1.11 17.65 7.06
CA SER A 59 2.40 17.20 6.53
C SER A 59 2.26 16.75 5.08
N LEU A 60 1.19 16.01 4.78
CA LEU A 60 0.96 15.54 3.42
C LEU A 60 0.74 16.72 2.47
N GLU A 61 -0.06 17.69 2.88
CA GLU A 61 -0.36 18.85 2.04
C GLU A 61 0.89 19.64 1.71
N LYS A 62 1.81 19.75 2.66
CA LYS A 62 3.06 20.46 2.44
C LYS A 62 3.85 19.88 1.27
N TYR A 63 3.71 18.59 1.01
CA TYR A 63 4.43 17.92 -0.07
C TYR A 63 3.52 17.53 -1.23
N GLY A 64 2.36 18.19 -1.33
CA GLY A 64 1.48 18.02 -2.49
C GLY A 64 0.71 16.71 -2.50
N MET A 65 0.51 16.09 -1.34
CA MET A 65 -0.19 14.82 -1.26
C MET A 65 -1.50 14.93 -0.52
N ALA A 66 -2.45 14.05 -0.87
CA ALA A 66 -3.68 13.86 -0.12
C ALA A 66 -3.62 12.50 0.56
N GLY A 67 -4.29 12.35 1.70
CA GLY A 67 -4.32 11.10 2.45
C GLY A 67 -5.65 10.40 2.35
N LEU A 68 -5.61 9.07 2.31
CA LEU A 68 -6.80 8.24 2.47
C LEU A 68 -6.52 7.33 3.66
N HIS A 69 -7.29 7.48 4.73
CA HIS A 69 -7.07 6.73 5.96
C HIS A 69 -8.05 5.57 6.05
N LEU A 70 -7.54 4.35 5.99
CA LEU A 70 -8.32 3.13 6.13
C LEU A 70 -7.74 2.33 7.29
N PRO A 71 -8.07 2.70 8.54
CA PRO A 71 -7.39 2.10 9.70
C PRO A 71 -7.72 0.62 9.85
N VAL A 72 -6.67 -0.18 10.01
CA VAL A 72 -6.75 -1.63 10.21
C VAL A 72 -5.87 -1.96 11.39
N GLU A 73 -6.41 -2.66 12.38
CA GLU A 73 -5.64 -3.08 13.53
C GLU A 73 -4.54 -4.05 13.08
N ASP A 74 -3.34 -3.89 13.66
CA ASP A 74 -2.20 -4.71 13.25
C ASP A 74 -2.52 -6.20 13.37
N PHE A 75 -2.00 -6.99 12.43
CA PHE A 75 -2.18 -8.43 12.31
C PHE A 75 -3.60 -8.87 11.96
N THR A 76 -4.55 -7.94 11.80
CA THR A 76 -5.91 -8.27 11.35
C THR A 76 -6.05 -7.94 9.87
N PRO A 77 -7.06 -8.52 9.21
CA PRO A 77 -7.29 -8.18 7.79
C PRO A 77 -8.12 -6.92 7.66
N PRO A 78 -7.97 -6.18 6.56
CA PRO A 78 -8.91 -5.11 6.25
C PRO A 78 -10.29 -5.69 5.99
N THR A 79 -11.31 -4.87 6.15
CA THR A 79 -12.68 -5.29 5.81
C THR A 79 -12.84 -5.31 4.30
N LEU A 80 -13.87 -6.00 3.82
CA LEU A 80 -14.18 -6.01 2.39
C LEU A 80 -14.49 -4.59 1.91
N ALA A 81 -15.16 -3.79 2.73
CA ALA A 81 -15.46 -2.40 2.38
C ALA A 81 -14.17 -1.60 2.23
N GLN A 82 -13.19 -1.81 3.11
CA GLN A 82 -11.91 -1.11 3.00
C GLN A 82 -11.14 -1.56 1.76
N ILE A 83 -11.18 -2.85 1.44
CA ILE A 83 -10.56 -3.34 0.22
C ILE A 83 -11.18 -2.66 -0.99
N ASN A 84 -12.51 -2.61 -1.04
CA ASN A 84 -13.20 -1.98 -2.17
C ASN A 84 -12.87 -0.49 -2.27
N ARG A 85 -12.78 0.20 -1.14
CA ARG A 85 -12.44 1.63 -1.14
C ARG A 85 -11.02 1.85 -1.67
N PHE A 86 -10.07 1.00 -1.26
CA PHE A 86 -8.72 1.06 -1.77
C PHE A 86 -8.68 0.84 -3.29
N LEU A 87 -9.41 -0.17 -3.76
CA LEU A 87 -9.42 -0.49 -5.20
C LEU A 87 -10.04 0.64 -6.02
N GLU A 88 -11.06 1.31 -5.48
CA GLU A 88 -11.63 2.49 -6.14
C GLU A 88 -10.57 3.58 -6.31
N GLU A 89 -9.74 3.77 -5.28
CA GLU A 89 -8.70 4.79 -5.36
C GLU A 89 -7.62 4.40 -6.38
N VAL A 90 -7.27 3.11 -6.47
CA VAL A 90 -6.32 2.64 -7.47
C VAL A 90 -6.87 2.90 -8.88
N ASP A 91 -8.16 2.62 -9.10
CA ASP A 91 -8.78 2.86 -10.40
C ASP A 91 -8.76 4.35 -10.76
N ARG A 92 -9.04 5.20 -9.75
CA ARG A 92 -9.01 6.64 -9.98
C ARG A 92 -7.59 7.11 -10.32
N ALA A 93 -6.59 6.58 -9.62
CA ALA A 93 -5.20 6.93 -9.90
C ALA A 93 -4.83 6.59 -11.34
N ARG A 94 -5.27 5.41 -11.80
CA ARG A 94 -4.99 5.00 -13.16
C ARG A 94 -5.70 5.91 -14.17
N LEU A 95 -6.97 6.24 -13.92
CA LEU A 95 -7.73 7.07 -14.83
C LEU A 95 -7.22 8.51 -14.91
N GLU A 96 -6.76 9.03 -13.76
CA GLU A 96 -6.32 10.43 -13.69
C GLU A 96 -4.80 10.57 -13.78
N ASN A 97 -4.11 9.48 -14.00
CA ASN A 97 -2.65 9.46 -14.23
C ASN A 97 -1.84 10.01 -13.06
N TYR A 98 -2.11 9.55 -11.84
CA TYR A 98 -1.25 9.84 -10.71
C TYR A 98 -0.85 8.56 -10.00
N ALA A 99 0.15 8.65 -9.13
CA ALA A 99 0.66 7.50 -8.42
C ALA A 99 0.13 7.47 -6.99
N LEU A 100 -0.22 6.26 -6.54
CA LEU A 100 -0.76 5.99 -5.23
C LEU A 100 0.25 5.19 -4.41
N GLY A 101 0.46 5.61 -3.16
CA GLY A 101 1.29 4.83 -2.23
C GLY A 101 0.41 4.23 -1.14
N ILE A 102 0.77 3.05 -0.64
CA ILE A 102 0.07 2.42 0.47
C ILE A 102 1.07 1.94 1.51
N HIS A 103 0.74 2.12 2.78
CA HIS A 103 1.62 1.68 3.86
C HIS A 103 0.82 1.17 5.06
N CYS A 104 1.48 0.34 5.85
CA CYS A 104 1.09 0.06 7.23
C CYS A 104 2.33 0.33 8.08
N THR A 105 2.64 -0.45 9.11
CA THR A 105 3.86 -0.18 9.89
C THR A 105 5.10 -0.65 9.15
N ALA A 106 5.21 -1.95 8.89
CA ALA A 106 6.36 -2.51 8.17
C ALA A 106 6.10 -2.66 6.67
N GLY A 107 4.87 -2.44 6.22
CA GLY A 107 4.53 -2.58 4.82
C GLY A 107 4.35 -4.01 4.38
N LYS A 108 3.97 -4.91 5.27
CA LYS A 108 3.91 -6.34 4.97
C LYS A 108 2.53 -6.97 5.16
N GLY A 109 2.02 -7.03 6.40
CA GLY A 109 0.78 -7.77 6.66
C GLY A 109 -0.44 -7.12 6.07
N ARG A 110 -0.81 -5.97 6.62
CA ARG A 110 -2.01 -5.24 6.19
C ARG A 110 -1.86 -4.75 4.75
N THR A 111 -0.70 -4.19 4.44
CA THR A 111 -0.39 -3.73 3.09
C THR A 111 -0.41 -4.89 2.11
N GLY A 112 0.27 -6.00 2.46
CA GLY A 112 0.31 -7.16 1.57
C GLY A 112 -1.07 -7.73 1.29
N THR A 113 -1.97 -7.70 2.27
CA THR A 113 -3.34 -8.19 2.09
C THR A 113 -4.08 -7.34 1.06
N MET A 114 -3.94 -6.02 1.14
CA MET A 114 -4.52 -5.11 0.15
C MET A 114 -3.94 -5.34 -1.24
N LEU A 115 -2.62 -5.52 -1.32
CA LEU A 115 -1.97 -5.75 -2.61
C LEU A 115 -2.40 -7.08 -3.22
N ALA A 116 -2.58 -8.13 -2.40
CA ALA A 116 -3.06 -9.41 -2.91
C ALA A 116 -4.47 -9.26 -3.47
N ALA A 117 -5.34 -8.52 -2.77
CA ALA A 117 -6.68 -8.26 -3.29
C ALA A 117 -6.62 -7.51 -4.63
N TYR A 118 -5.71 -6.54 -4.74
CA TYR A 118 -5.51 -5.84 -6.00
C TYR A 118 -5.13 -6.82 -7.12
N LEU A 119 -4.21 -7.73 -6.84
CA LEU A 119 -3.78 -8.70 -7.86
C LEU A 119 -4.90 -9.66 -8.24
N VAL A 120 -5.81 -9.99 -7.32
CA VAL A 120 -7.00 -10.77 -7.66
C VAL A 120 -7.82 -10.03 -8.73
N THR A 121 -7.95 -8.70 -8.61
CA THR A 121 -8.68 -7.93 -9.63
C THR A 121 -7.96 -7.94 -10.97
N ARG A 122 -6.67 -8.26 -10.98
CA ARG A 122 -5.88 -8.35 -12.21
C ARG A 122 -5.87 -9.76 -12.79
N GLY A 123 -6.70 -10.66 -12.26
CA GLY A 123 -6.89 -11.98 -12.85
C GLY A 123 -6.25 -13.14 -12.12
N LEU A 124 -5.60 -12.91 -10.98
CA LEU A 124 -4.95 -13.99 -10.25
C LEU A 124 -5.92 -14.63 -9.25
N SER A 125 -5.73 -15.94 -8.99
CA SER A 125 -6.42 -16.58 -7.88
C SER A 125 -5.90 -16.00 -6.57
N ALA A 126 -6.62 -16.21 -5.48
CA ALA A 126 -6.15 -15.75 -4.17
C ALA A 126 -4.78 -16.35 -3.85
N GLU A 127 -4.61 -17.64 -4.11
CA GLU A 127 -3.34 -18.33 -3.83
C GLU A 127 -2.18 -17.70 -4.62
N ASP A 128 -2.39 -17.49 -5.92
CA ASP A 128 -1.35 -16.93 -6.77
C ASP A 128 -1.08 -15.45 -6.43
N ALA A 129 -2.13 -14.71 -6.06
CA ALA A 129 -1.97 -13.32 -5.68
C ALA A 129 -1.11 -13.20 -4.42
N ILE A 130 -1.38 -14.03 -3.41
CA ILE A 130 -0.60 -14.04 -2.17
C ILE A 130 0.84 -14.43 -2.46
N ALA A 131 1.04 -15.47 -3.28
CA ALA A 131 2.38 -15.91 -3.63
C ALA A 131 3.16 -14.81 -4.34
N LYS A 132 2.51 -14.09 -5.25
CA LYS A 132 3.18 -13.02 -5.99
C LYS A 132 3.56 -11.85 -5.09
N VAL A 133 2.67 -11.47 -4.17
CA VAL A 133 2.97 -10.38 -3.23
C VAL A 133 4.15 -10.78 -2.35
N ARG A 134 4.19 -12.04 -1.89
CA ARG A 134 5.29 -12.51 -1.05
C ARG A 134 6.61 -12.55 -1.81
N LYS A 135 6.55 -12.79 -3.11
CA LYS A 135 7.75 -12.76 -3.93
C LYS A 135 8.26 -11.33 -4.11
N LEU A 136 7.34 -10.38 -4.35
CA LEU A 136 7.70 -8.97 -4.50
C LEU A 136 8.16 -8.34 -3.19
N ARG A 137 7.51 -8.72 -2.10
CA ARG A 137 7.73 -8.13 -0.78
C ARG A 137 7.73 -9.26 0.25
N PRO A 138 8.90 -9.90 0.48
CA PRO A 138 8.97 -11.03 1.42
C PRO A 138 8.41 -10.69 2.79
N GLY A 139 7.64 -11.62 3.36
CA GLY A 139 6.98 -11.42 4.64
C GLY A 139 5.57 -10.85 4.54
N SER A 140 5.07 -10.63 3.33
CA SER A 140 3.74 -10.08 3.12
C SER A 140 2.65 -11.09 3.47
N VAL A 141 1.49 -10.59 3.90
CA VAL A 141 0.33 -11.38 4.35
C VAL A 141 0.76 -12.27 5.50
N GLU A 142 0.68 -11.71 6.71
CA GLU A 142 1.34 -12.29 7.87
C GLU A 142 0.52 -13.32 8.61
N THR A 143 -0.82 -13.28 8.50
CA THR A 143 -1.67 -14.14 9.31
C THR A 143 -2.62 -14.94 8.45
N VAL A 144 -3.13 -16.05 9.04
CA VAL A 144 -4.15 -16.88 8.40
C VAL A 144 -5.41 -16.07 8.12
N ALA A 145 -5.81 -15.19 9.07
CA ALA A 145 -6.99 -14.35 8.87
C ALA A 145 -6.82 -13.44 7.66
N GLN A 146 -5.61 -12.92 7.44
CA GLN A 146 -5.33 -12.10 6.27
C GLN A 146 -5.43 -12.92 4.99
N GLU A 147 -4.88 -14.14 5.00
CA GLU A 147 -5.00 -15.04 3.84
C GLU A 147 -6.47 -15.34 3.54
N GLU A 148 -7.24 -15.63 4.59
CA GLU A 148 -8.65 -15.94 4.42
C GLU A 148 -9.45 -14.79 3.86
N ARG A 149 -9.07 -13.55 4.22
CA ARG A 149 -9.76 -12.38 3.67
C ARG A 149 -9.51 -12.24 2.17
N VAL A 150 -8.29 -12.52 1.71
CA VAL A 150 -8.01 -12.50 0.28
C VAL A 150 -8.83 -13.57 -0.44
N ALA A 151 -8.92 -14.76 0.14
CA ALA A 151 -9.72 -15.85 -0.43
C ALA A 151 -11.21 -15.48 -0.48
N GLU A 152 -11.72 -14.88 0.59
CA GLU A 152 -13.11 -14.42 0.63
C GLU A 152 -13.39 -13.39 -0.44
N PHE A 153 -12.49 -12.42 -0.59
CA PHE A 153 -12.61 -11.39 -1.62
C PHE A 153 -12.62 -12.01 -3.01
N ALA A 154 -11.71 -12.96 -3.26
CA ALA A 154 -11.65 -13.62 -4.56
C ALA A 154 -12.93 -14.40 -4.86
N GLY A 155 -13.49 -15.07 -3.84
CA GLY A 155 -14.73 -15.84 -4.01
C GLY A 155 -15.92 -14.98 -4.38
N ILE A 156 -15.99 -13.77 -3.84
CA ILE A 156 -17.08 -12.85 -4.14
C ILE A 156 -17.02 -12.41 -5.61
N ARG A 157 -15.80 -12.31 -6.14
CA ARG A 157 -15.62 -11.86 -7.53
C ARG A 157 -15.92 -12.95 -8.56
N GLU A 158 -15.94 -14.21 -8.14
CA GLU A 158 -16.30 -15.30 -9.02
C GLU A 158 -17.81 -15.33 -9.24
#